data_3116eac0fe3f11aaf6c62be4a4ae786b
#
_entry.id   3116eac0fe3f11aaf6c62be4a4ae786b
#
_cell.length_a   1.000
_cell.length_b   1.000
_cell.length_c   1.000
_cell.angle_alpha   90.00
_cell.angle_beta   90.00
_cell.angle_gamma   90.00
#
_symmetry.space_group_name_H-M   'P 1'
#
loop_
_entity.id
_entity.type
_entity.pdbx_description
1 polymer ?
#
loop_
_entity_poly.entity_id
_entity_poly.type
_entity_poly.pdbx_seq_one_letter_code
_entity_poly.pdbx_strand_id
1 'polypeptide(L)'
;YSALWDTDTYWLISNVSTSGIRSQLSLQIETNSLLATGPRDFVVEYSTDGTSWTAVPGGSYTVIGQCDSKNALPHYMPGFKVFDFALPAALQDKASVSIRLRCASLTGTDGKSSVVPNATNRLGHVSIKYNK
;
A
#
# COMPACT_ATOMS: atom_id res chain seq x y z
N TYR A 1 -14.30 -1.45 12.54
CA TYR A 1 -13.92 -0.27 11.95
C TYR A 1 -13.09 0.59 12.86
N SER A 2 -12.65 1.65 12.42
CA SER A 2 -11.72 2.51 13.03
C SER A 2 -10.39 1.85 13.27
N ALA A 3 -9.80 1.49 12.22
CA ALA A 3 -8.39 1.31 12.28
C ALA A 3 -7.81 2.66 12.72
N LEU A 4 -7.15 2.67 13.83
CA LEU A 4 -6.38 3.81 14.22
C LEU A 4 -5.09 3.75 13.43
N TRP A 5 -4.91 4.65 12.47
CA TRP A 5 -3.68 4.66 11.69
C TRP A 5 -2.50 5.02 12.57
N ASP A 6 -1.57 4.10 12.62
CA ASP A 6 -0.35 4.17 13.40
C ASP A 6 0.77 3.55 12.58
N THR A 7 2.01 3.65 13.03
CA THR A 7 3.17 3.17 12.27
C THR A 7 3.17 1.67 12.02
N ASP A 8 2.35 0.90 12.70
CA ASP A 8 2.27 -0.54 12.47
C ASP A 8 0.94 -0.98 11.87
N THR A 9 0.09 -0.04 11.51
CA THR A 9 -1.15 -0.34 10.82
C THR A 9 -0.85 -0.67 9.36
N TYR A 10 -1.52 -1.68 8.81
CA TYR A 10 -1.25 -2.13 7.46
C TYR A 10 -2.47 -2.73 6.79
N TRP A 11 -2.45 -2.69 5.45
CA TRP A 11 -3.31 -3.52 4.62
C TRP A 11 -2.63 -4.86 4.45
N LEU A 12 -3.38 -5.95 4.58
CA LEU A 12 -2.85 -7.30 4.43
C LEU A 12 -3.48 -7.99 3.23
N ILE A 13 -2.63 -8.49 2.34
CA ILE A 13 -3.02 -9.36 1.23
C ILE A 13 -2.41 -10.72 1.56
N SER A 14 -3.23 -11.67 1.96
CA SER A 14 -2.75 -12.95 2.48
C SER A 14 -3.20 -14.12 1.62
N ASN A 15 -2.50 -15.23 1.78
CA ASN A 15 -2.84 -16.50 1.15
C ASN A 15 -2.88 -16.43 -0.38
N VAL A 16 -1.91 -15.73 -0.97
CA VAL A 16 -1.78 -15.66 -2.42
C VAL A 16 -0.89 -16.82 -2.87
N SER A 17 -1.38 -17.61 -3.82
CA SER A 17 -0.57 -18.69 -4.39
C SER A 17 0.15 -18.20 -5.63
N THR A 18 1.44 -18.45 -5.67
CA THR A 18 2.27 -18.22 -6.85
C THR A 18 2.83 -19.53 -7.40
N SER A 19 2.22 -20.64 -7.02
CA SER A 19 2.66 -21.98 -7.46
C SER A 19 2.76 -22.05 -8.97
N GLY A 20 3.89 -22.55 -9.45
CA GLY A 20 4.15 -22.68 -10.88
C GLY A 20 4.58 -21.41 -11.58
N ILE A 21 4.56 -20.27 -10.89
CA ILE A 21 4.97 -18.98 -11.49
C ILE A 21 6.42 -18.73 -11.15
N ARG A 22 7.28 -18.77 -12.16
CA ARG A 22 8.72 -18.59 -12.01
C ARG A 22 9.26 -17.39 -12.77
N SER A 23 8.37 -16.54 -13.25
CA SER A 23 8.73 -15.29 -13.90
C SER A 23 8.60 -14.13 -12.94
N GLN A 24 9.02 -12.95 -13.38
CA GLN A 24 8.95 -11.75 -12.56
C GLN A 24 7.51 -11.45 -12.14
N LEU A 25 7.31 -11.34 -10.84
CA LEU A 25 6.05 -10.89 -10.27
C LEU A 25 6.10 -9.40 -10.03
N SER A 26 4.97 -8.74 -10.17
CA SER A 26 4.82 -7.34 -9.82
C SER A 26 3.51 -7.12 -9.07
N LEU A 27 3.52 -6.14 -8.17
CA LEU A 27 2.33 -5.70 -7.45
C LEU A 27 1.91 -4.35 -8.00
N GLN A 28 0.65 -4.22 -8.35
CA GLN A 28 0.07 -2.93 -8.71
C GLN A 28 -1.03 -2.58 -7.72
N ILE A 29 -0.97 -1.37 -7.21
CA ILE A 29 -1.98 -0.86 -6.28
C ILE A 29 -2.44 0.53 -6.72
N GLU A 30 -3.68 0.86 -6.39
CA GLU A 30 -4.23 2.20 -6.48
C GLU A 30 -4.62 2.64 -5.09
N THR A 31 -4.10 3.78 -4.64
CA THR A 31 -4.32 4.21 -3.27
C THR A 31 -4.30 5.72 -3.16
N ASN A 32 -4.99 6.23 -2.16
CA ASN A 32 -4.90 7.61 -1.71
C ASN A 32 -5.26 7.70 -0.23
N SER A 33 -5.01 8.85 0.35
CA SER A 33 -5.50 9.17 1.69
C SER A 33 -6.40 10.38 1.63
N LEU A 34 -7.33 10.47 2.57
CA LEU A 34 -8.21 11.63 2.66
C LEU A 34 -7.54 12.72 3.47
N LEU A 35 -7.63 13.95 2.98
CA LEU A 35 -7.22 15.15 3.68
C LEU A 35 -5.72 15.20 4.00
N ALA A 36 -5.30 16.33 4.53
CA ALA A 36 -3.91 16.57 4.89
C ALA A 36 -3.42 15.68 6.03
N THR A 37 -4.33 15.19 6.86
CA THR A 37 -4.02 14.36 8.02
C THR A 37 -4.07 12.87 7.75
N GLY A 38 -4.34 12.47 6.50
CA GLY A 38 -4.28 11.07 6.13
C GLY A 38 -2.84 10.56 6.07
N PRO A 39 -2.62 9.26 6.29
CA PRO A 39 -1.26 8.71 6.27
C PRO A 39 -0.63 8.86 4.89
N ARG A 40 0.65 9.25 4.88
CA ARG A 40 1.40 9.53 3.65
C ARG A 40 2.34 8.41 3.27
N ASP A 41 3.12 7.93 4.23
CA ASP A 41 4.29 7.10 3.95
C ASP A 41 3.99 5.64 4.24
N PHE A 42 4.24 4.79 3.26
CA PHE A 42 4.01 3.37 3.35
C PHE A 42 5.22 2.59 2.85
N VAL A 43 5.32 1.36 3.28
CA VAL A 43 6.31 0.41 2.80
C VAL A 43 5.62 -0.91 2.45
N VAL A 44 6.01 -1.48 1.32
CA VAL A 44 5.55 -2.81 0.92
C VAL A 44 6.47 -3.84 1.56
N GLU A 45 5.88 -4.79 2.26
CA GLU A 45 6.62 -5.89 2.87
C GLU A 45 5.98 -7.22 2.43
N TYR A 46 6.78 -8.27 2.44
CA TYR A 46 6.29 -9.59 2.07
C TYR A 46 6.69 -10.64 3.10
N SER A 47 5.96 -11.73 3.08
CA SER A 47 6.26 -12.89 3.92
C SER A 47 5.95 -14.17 3.16
N THR A 48 6.79 -15.18 3.34
CA THR A 48 6.55 -16.52 2.82
C THR A 48 6.08 -17.49 3.89
N ASP A 49 6.07 -17.07 5.15
CA ASP A 49 5.63 -17.91 6.28
C ASP A 49 4.49 -17.27 7.09
N GLY A 50 4.14 -16.02 6.80
CA GLY A 50 3.09 -15.29 7.52
C GLY A 50 3.53 -14.68 8.85
N THR A 51 4.76 -14.89 9.27
CA THR A 51 5.26 -14.38 10.56
C THR A 51 6.48 -13.49 10.44
N SER A 52 7.35 -13.77 9.48
CA SER A 52 8.56 -12.96 9.25
C SER A 52 8.35 -12.09 8.03
N TRP A 53 8.57 -10.79 8.18
CA TRP A 53 8.31 -9.80 7.14
C TRP A 53 9.60 -9.15 6.67
N THR A 54 9.71 -9.00 5.36
CA THR A 54 10.87 -8.41 4.71
C THR A 54 10.40 -7.29 3.80
N ALA A 55 11.10 -6.16 3.82
CA ALA A 55 10.76 -5.05 2.94
C ALA A 55 11.05 -5.41 1.48
N VAL A 56 10.13 -5.08 0.60
CA VAL A 56 10.35 -5.20 -0.85
C VAL A 56 11.34 -4.11 -1.26
N PRO A 57 12.43 -4.46 -1.96
CA PRO A 57 13.34 -3.44 -2.47
C PRO A 57 12.59 -2.43 -3.35
N GLY A 58 12.76 -1.15 -3.06
CA GLY A 58 12.04 -0.10 -3.78
C GLY A 58 10.57 0.00 -3.41
N GLY A 59 10.13 -0.64 -2.33
CA GLY A 59 8.73 -0.70 -1.94
C GLY A 59 8.24 0.45 -1.08
N SER A 60 9.06 1.43 -0.80
CA SER A 60 8.60 2.63 -0.08
C SER A 60 7.84 3.54 -1.04
N TYR A 61 6.69 4.03 -0.60
CA TYR A 61 5.91 4.93 -1.45
C TYR A 61 5.21 5.98 -0.61
N THR A 62 4.85 7.08 -1.27
CA THR A 62 4.12 8.17 -0.64
C THR A 62 2.78 8.34 -1.32
N VAL A 63 1.74 8.42 -0.51
CA VAL A 63 0.37 8.56 -1.00
C VAL A 63 0.03 10.04 -1.10
N ILE A 64 -0.65 10.40 -2.18
CA ILE A 64 -1.21 11.74 -2.29
C ILE A 64 -2.51 11.81 -1.52
N GLY A 65 -2.76 12.96 -0.93
CA GLY A 65 -4.03 13.23 -0.31
C GLY A 65 -5.08 13.55 -1.35
N GLN A 66 -6.31 13.29 -0.99
CA GLN A 66 -7.43 13.86 -1.74
C GLN A 66 -7.31 15.38 -1.66
N CYS A 67 -7.62 16.07 -2.73
CA CYS A 67 -7.61 17.52 -2.74
C CYS A 67 -8.40 18.04 -1.55
N ASP A 68 -7.87 19.04 -0.91
CA ASP A 68 -8.60 19.70 0.16
C ASP A 68 -9.83 20.41 -0.42
N SER A 69 -10.73 20.82 0.47
CA SER A 69 -11.99 21.42 0.07
C SER A 69 -11.83 22.72 -0.72
N LYS A 70 -10.67 23.34 -0.68
CA LYS A 70 -10.42 24.56 -1.43
C LYS A 70 -10.07 24.30 -2.88
N ASN A 71 -9.44 23.16 -3.12
CA ASN A 71 -8.92 22.81 -4.44
C ASN A 71 -9.71 21.70 -5.08
N ALA A 72 -10.54 20.99 -4.32
CA ALA A 72 -11.33 19.91 -4.86
C ALA A 72 -12.49 20.47 -5.68
N LEU A 73 -12.56 20.04 -6.91
CA LEU A 73 -13.78 20.23 -7.67
C LEU A 73 -14.83 19.31 -7.06
N PRO A 74 -16.02 19.80 -6.76
CA PRO A 74 -17.00 19.03 -5.99
C PRO A 74 -17.35 17.67 -6.56
N HIS A 75 -17.25 17.53 -7.86
CA HIS A 75 -17.58 16.29 -8.57
C HIS A 75 -16.32 15.53 -9.00
N TYR A 76 -15.18 16.03 -8.63
CA TYR A 76 -13.92 15.50 -9.08
C TYR A 76 -13.21 14.80 -7.95
N MET A 77 -13.16 13.49 -8.03
CA MET A 77 -12.34 12.73 -7.11
C MET A 77 -10.92 12.77 -7.65
N PRO A 78 -9.97 13.36 -6.92
CA PRO A 78 -8.59 13.23 -7.31
C PRO A 78 -8.32 11.75 -7.43
N GLY A 79 -7.82 11.36 -8.56
CA GLY A 79 -7.61 9.96 -8.84
C GLY A 79 -6.72 9.32 -7.80
N PHE A 80 -6.95 8.04 -7.60
CA PHE A 80 -6.00 7.23 -6.89
C PHE A 80 -4.68 7.29 -7.65
N LYS A 81 -3.60 7.35 -6.93
CA LYS A 81 -2.30 7.17 -7.54
C LYS A 81 -2.02 5.70 -7.71
N VAL A 82 -1.51 5.32 -8.88
CA VAL A 82 -1.15 3.96 -9.20
C VAL A 82 0.33 3.76 -8.91
N PHE A 83 0.66 2.67 -8.22
CA PHE A 83 2.03 2.28 -7.94
C PHE A 83 2.26 0.86 -8.44
N ASP A 84 3.43 0.64 -9.02
CA ASP A 84 3.89 -0.67 -9.45
C ASP A 84 5.19 -1.01 -8.75
N PHE A 85 5.27 -2.23 -8.22
CA PHE A 85 6.46 -2.71 -7.52
C PHE A 85 6.88 -4.06 -8.10
N ALA A 86 8.16 -4.17 -8.45
CA ALA A 86 8.73 -5.47 -8.77
C ALA A 86 8.87 -6.28 -7.49
N LEU A 87 8.35 -7.50 -7.49
CA LEU A 87 8.41 -8.36 -6.32
C LEU A 87 9.63 -9.27 -6.38
N PRO A 88 10.25 -9.57 -5.23
CA PRO A 88 11.44 -10.42 -5.19
C PRO A 88 11.18 -11.84 -5.69
N ALA A 89 12.23 -12.45 -6.23
CA ALA A 89 12.15 -13.83 -6.70
C ALA A 89 11.79 -14.82 -5.58
N ALA A 90 12.03 -14.45 -4.33
CA ALA A 90 11.63 -15.25 -3.18
C ALA A 90 10.14 -15.54 -3.12
N LEU A 91 9.32 -14.74 -3.80
CA LEU A 91 7.88 -14.93 -3.84
C LEU A 91 7.42 -15.83 -4.99
N GLN A 92 8.33 -16.25 -5.85
CA GLN A 92 7.98 -17.11 -6.98
C GLN A 92 7.80 -18.55 -6.54
N ASP A 93 6.88 -19.24 -7.20
CA ASP A 93 6.63 -20.68 -7.03
C ASP A 93 6.40 -21.07 -5.57
N LYS A 94 5.49 -20.37 -4.91
CA LYS A 94 5.12 -20.61 -3.51
C LYS A 94 3.66 -20.96 -3.39
N ALA A 95 3.36 -21.90 -2.49
CA ALA A 95 1.98 -22.28 -2.23
C ALA A 95 1.19 -21.12 -1.60
N SER A 96 1.85 -20.33 -0.78
CA SER A 96 1.20 -19.19 -0.14
C SER A 96 2.23 -18.11 0.19
N VAL A 97 1.91 -16.90 -0.20
CA VAL A 97 2.69 -15.71 0.17
C VAL A 97 1.74 -14.65 0.70
N SER A 98 2.28 -13.73 1.46
CA SER A 98 1.53 -12.58 1.97
C SER A 98 2.28 -11.31 1.69
N ILE A 99 1.53 -10.23 1.46
CA ILE A 99 2.06 -8.90 1.23
C ILE A 99 1.31 -7.96 2.15
N ARG A 100 2.01 -7.02 2.74
CA ARG A 100 1.36 -5.97 3.52
C ARG A 100 1.87 -4.60 3.10
N LEU A 101 0.98 -3.65 3.19
CA LEU A 101 1.26 -2.24 2.93
C LEU A 101 1.21 -1.56 4.28
N ARG A 102 2.37 -1.33 4.88
CA ARG A 102 2.47 -0.87 6.27
C ARG A 102 2.69 0.64 6.31
N CYS A 103 1.96 1.31 7.18
CA CYS A 103 2.16 2.73 7.44
C CYS A 103 3.54 2.92 8.11
N ALA A 104 4.37 3.73 7.49
CA ALA A 104 5.78 3.84 7.89
C ALA A 104 6.07 5.09 8.73
N SER A 105 5.17 6.07 8.75
CA SER A 105 5.36 7.27 9.54
C SER A 105 4.02 7.88 9.91
N LEU A 106 4.04 8.78 10.88
CA LEU A 106 2.84 9.52 11.29
C LEU A 106 2.76 10.90 10.60
N THR A 107 3.44 11.07 9.48
CA THR A 107 3.36 12.29 8.71
C THR A 107 2.15 12.23 7.77
N GLY A 108 1.34 13.28 7.79
CA GLY A 108 0.19 13.40 6.91
C GLY A 108 0.58 13.73 5.47
N THR A 109 -0.38 13.65 4.57
CA THR A 109 -0.15 13.84 3.14
C THR A 109 0.35 15.24 2.78
N ASP A 110 0.12 16.23 3.63
CA ASP A 110 0.65 17.58 3.42
C ASP A 110 2.13 17.73 3.80
N GLY A 111 2.72 16.68 4.38
CA GLY A 111 4.11 16.72 4.84
C GLY A 111 4.33 17.51 6.13
N LYS A 112 3.29 18.03 6.74
CA LYS A 112 3.36 18.90 7.92
C LYS A 112 2.51 18.40 9.08
N SER A 113 1.28 17.98 8.79
CA SER A 113 0.35 17.52 9.80
C SER A 113 0.73 16.12 10.27
N SER A 114 0.33 15.79 11.50
CA SER A 114 0.42 14.42 11.99
C SER A 114 -0.82 13.65 11.56
N VAL A 115 -0.65 12.35 11.32
CA VAL A 115 -1.77 11.45 11.06
C VAL A 115 -2.66 11.41 12.29
N VAL A 116 -3.95 11.66 12.08
CA VAL A 116 -4.93 11.53 13.17
C VAL A 116 -5.48 10.11 13.22
N PRO A 117 -5.87 9.61 14.41
CA PRO A 117 -6.29 8.22 14.54
C PRO A 117 -7.44 7.81 13.64
N ASN A 118 -8.37 8.72 13.36
CA ASN A 118 -9.52 8.44 12.49
C ASN A 118 -9.29 8.85 11.03
N ALA A 119 -8.04 9.07 10.65
CA ALA A 119 -7.70 9.37 9.26
C ALA A 119 -8.07 8.21 8.34
N THR A 120 -8.23 8.51 7.07
CA THR A 120 -8.64 7.51 6.09
C THR A 120 -7.57 7.33 5.04
N ASN A 121 -7.20 6.09 4.81
CA ASN A 121 -6.45 5.68 3.62
C ASN A 121 -7.35 4.74 2.83
N ARG A 122 -7.33 4.86 1.52
CA ARG A 122 -8.14 4.05 0.63
C ARG A 122 -7.25 3.20 -0.26
N LEU A 123 -7.65 1.96 -0.44
CA LEU A 123 -7.01 1.04 -1.35
C LEU A 123 -8.05 0.64 -2.39
N GLY A 124 -7.87 1.10 -3.63
CA GLY A 124 -8.89 0.93 -4.67
C GLY A 124 -8.72 -0.33 -5.50
N HIS A 125 -7.50 -0.61 -5.91
CA HIS A 125 -7.20 -1.76 -6.77
C HIS A 125 -5.92 -2.42 -6.28
N VAL A 126 -5.92 -3.74 -6.29
CA VAL A 126 -4.73 -4.53 -5.97
C VAL A 126 -4.66 -5.69 -6.95
N SER A 127 -3.53 -5.83 -7.62
CA SER A 127 -3.30 -6.98 -8.47
C SER A 127 -1.84 -7.42 -8.40
N ILE A 128 -1.64 -8.71 -8.48
CA ILE A 128 -0.32 -9.31 -8.65
C ILE A 128 -0.27 -9.86 -10.06
N LYS A 129 0.73 -9.43 -10.81
CA LYS A 129 0.88 -9.74 -12.22
C LYS A 129 2.17 -10.52 -12.46
N TYR A 130 2.19 -11.27 -13.53
CA TYR A 130 3.38 -11.98 -13.97
C TYR A 130 3.40 -12.08 -15.49
N ASN A 131 4.58 -12.23 -16.03
CA ASN A 131 4.76 -12.46 -17.45
C ASN A 131 4.67 -13.96 -17.74
N LYS A 132 3.91 -14.30 -18.74
CA LYS A 132 3.82 -15.68 -19.20
C LYS A 132 5.03 -16.05 -20.05
#